data_71e676652a04d8b8422796db2adece4b
#
_entry.id   71e676652a04d8b8422796db2adece4b
#
_cell.length_a   1.000
_cell.length_b   1.000
_cell.length_c   1.000
_cell.angle_alpha   90.00
_cell.angle_beta   90.00
_cell.angle_gamma   90.00
#
_symmetry.space_group_name_H-M   'P 1'
#
loop_
_entity.id
_entity.type
_entity.pdbx_description
1 polymer ?
#
loop_
_entity_poly.entity_id
_entity_poly.type
_entity_poly.pdbx_seq_one_letter_code
_entity_poly.pdbx_strand_id
1 'polypeptide(L)'
;MACLLPFALLASDAAGKSEAKTQEQVFELPVSKMPNDYFKYEAAFFKEMQTDCEFAMLEGGHLDKKEDKSGVYYEFSADDEPLKPCNGKKKKRQIYYEFTQILPGISPIKIVTPQGVSAEIRIYERLKTIKPKILKRKEK
;
A
#
# COMPACT_ATOMS: atom_id res chain seq x y z
N MET A 1 -35.28 8.79 -34.08
CA MET A 1 -34.87 8.43 -33.83
C MET A 1 -33.99 8.52 -33.05
N ALA A 2 -33.67 8.45 -32.77
CA ALA A 2 -32.92 8.43 -32.23
C ALA A 2 -32.11 8.31 -31.51
N CYS A 3 -31.85 8.23 -31.21
CA CYS A 3 -31.15 8.11 -30.55
C CYS A 3 -30.20 8.03 -30.14
N LEU A 4 -29.96 8.08 -30.21
CA LEU A 4 -29.08 7.93 -29.91
C LEU A 4 -28.34 8.23 -29.25
N LEU A 5 -28.20 8.45 -28.86
CA LEU A 5 -27.51 8.66 -28.35
C LEU A 5 -26.81 8.48 -27.62
N PRO A 6 -26.98 8.26 -27.36
CA PRO A 6 -26.31 8.03 -26.56
C PRO A 6 -25.20 7.76 -26.43
N PHE A 7 -24.90 7.77 -26.63
CA PHE A 7 -23.96 7.46 -26.59
C PHE A 7 -23.13 7.99 -26.40
N ALA A 8 -23.19 8.28 -26.45
CA ALA A 8 -22.38 8.87 -26.47
C ALA A 8 -21.79 9.14 -25.27
N LEU A 9 -22.10 9.16 -24.87
CA LEU A 9 -21.56 9.36 -23.89
C LEU A 9 -20.70 8.74 -23.49
N LEU A 10 -20.66 8.10 -23.69
CA LEU A 10 -19.86 7.49 -23.40
C LEU A 10 -18.68 7.81 -23.54
N ALA A 11 -18.62 8.03 -24.03
CA ALA A 11 -17.48 8.33 -24.36
C ALA A 11 -16.87 9.14 -23.49
N SER A 12 -17.40 9.59 -23.10
CA SER A 12 -16.81 10.34 -22.39
C SER A 12 -16.18 9.76 -21.46
N ASP A 13 -16.48 9.03 -21.23
CA ASP A 13 -15.88 8.52 -20.50
C ASP A 13 -14.80 8.41 -20.77
N ALA A 14 -14.90 8.35 -21.35
CA ALA A 14 -13.81 8.18 -21.82
C ALA A 14 -12.99 9.17 -21.57
N ALA A 15 -13.45 9.98 -21.56
CA ALA A 15 -12.64 10.92 -21.34
C ALA A 15 -11.83 10.64 -20.29
N GLY A 16 -12.28 10.46 -19.34
CA GLY A 16 -11.46 10.36 -18.30
C GLY A 16 -10.35 9.56 -18.52
N LYS A 17 -10.29 9.14 -19.53
CA LYS A 17 -9.39 8.42 -19.78
C LYS A 17 -8.10 8.71 -19.56
N SER A 18 -7.69 9.63 -19.76
CA SER A 18 -6.30 9.90 -19.63
C SER A 18 -5.84 9.98 -18.20
N GLU A 19 -6.74 10.07 -17.30
CA GLU A 19 -6.34 10.17 -15.94
C GLU A 19 -5.79 8.89 -15.39
N ALA A 20 -4.85 8.97 -14.51
CA ALA A 20 -4.38 7.81 -13.83
C ALA A 20 -5.53 7.20 -13.06
N LYS A 21 -5.74 5.94 -13.29
CA LYS A 21 -6.82 5.26 -12.62
C LYS A 21 -6.35 4.78 -11.26
N THR A 22 -7.24 4.86 -10.31
CA THR A 22 -6.95 4.42 -8.96
C THR A 22 -8.00 3.40 -8.54
N GLN A 23 -7.71 2.73 -7.46
CA GLN A 23 -8.62 1.79 -6.86
C GLN A 23 -8.56 1.94 -5.36
N GLU A 24 -9.64 1.63 -4.70
CA GLU A 24 -9.70 1.70 -3.26
C GLU A 24 -9.68 0.30 -2.69
N GLN A 25 -8.83 0.06 -1.71
CA GLN A 25 -8.72 -1.21 -1.04
C GLN A 25 -9.09 -1.00 0.41
N VAL A 26 -9.99 -1.82 0.92
CA VAL A 26 -10.55 -1.67 2.26
C VAL A 26 -10.14 -2.86 3.08
N PHE A 27 -9.60 -2.59 4.26
CA PHE A 27 -9.11 -3.64 5.15
C PHE A 27 -9.87 -3.54 6.46
N GLU A 28 -10.61 -4.59 6.79
CA GLU A 28 -11.27 -4.68 8.08
C GLU A 28 -10.37 -5.44 9.02
N LEU A 29 -10.05 -4.81 10.13
CA LEU A 29 -9.12 -5.40 11.06
C LEU A 29 -9.82 -6.43 11.92
N PRO A 30 -9.14 -7.51 12.28
CA PRO A 30 -9.77 -8.53 13.13
C PRO A 30 -10.07 -7.96 14.50
N VAL A 31 -11.15 -8.43 15.08
CA VAL A 31 -11.51 -8.07 16.44
C VAL A 31 -10.66 -8.91 17.40
N SER A 32 -10.11 -8.26 18.41
CA SER A 32 -9.26 -8.93 19.39
C SER A 32 -9.66 -8.52 20.78
N LYS A 33 -9.50 -9.42 21.73
CA LYS A 33 -9.69 -9.10 23.12
C LYS A 33 -8.51 -8.37 23.73
N MET A 34 -7.37 -8.39 23.04
CA MET A 34 -6.18 -7.73 23.52
C MET A 34 -6.28 -6.24 23.23
N PRO A 35 -5.65 -5.40 24.05
CA PRO A 35 -5.64 -3.97 23.79
C PRO A 35 -4.99 -3.67 22.44
N ASN A 36 -5.45 -2.58 21.86
CA ASN A 36 -5.01 -2.22 20.51
C ASN A 36 -3.51 -1.97 20.45
N ASP A 37 -2.92 -1.50 21.55
CA ASP A 37 -1.49 -1.20 21.53
C ASP A 37 -0.62 -2.47 21.58
N TYR A 38 -1.22 -3.65 21.63
CA TYR A 38 -0.47 -4.89 21.49
C TYR A 38 -0.15 -5.19 20.02
N PHE A 39 -0.73 -4.43 19.09
CA PHE A 39 -0.60 -4.74 17.69
C PHE A 39 -0.05 -3.55 16.93
N LYS A 40 0.66 -3.85 15.86
CA LYS A 40 1.07 -2.84 14.88
C LYS A 40 0.52 -3.25 13.53
N TYR A 41 0.06 -2.28 12.79
CA TYR A 41 -0.55 -2.50 11.49
C TYR A 41 0.32 -1.80 10.46
N GLU A 42 1.02 -2.59 9.66
CA GLU A 42 1.98 -2.05 8.71
C GLU A 42 1.41 -2.18 7.30
N ALA A 43 1.29 -1.06 6.61
CA ALA A 43 0.87 -1.06 5.22
C ALA A 43 2.07 -1.29 4.33
N ALA A 44 1.95 -2.25 3.42
CA ALA A 44 2.98 -2.55 2.44
C ALA A 44 2.33 -2.58 1.07
N PHE A 45 3.12 -2.37 0.04
CA PHE A 45 2.61 -2.19 -1.31
C PHE A 45 3.43 -3.01 -2.30
N PHE A 46 2.76 -3.59 -3.28
CA PHE A 46 3.45 -4.42 -4.25
C PHE A 46 2.68 -4.41 -5.57
N LYS A 47 3.35 -4.84 -6.63
CA LYS A 47 2.67 -5.08 -7.88
C LYS A 47 3.28 -6.29 -8.56
N GLU A 48 2.51 -6.91 -9.44
CA GLU A 48 2.99 -8.04 -10.21
C GLU A 48 3.68 -7.54 -11.45
N MET A 49 4.85 -8.06 -11.72
CA MET A 49 5.61 -7.69 -12.90
C MET A 49 6.39 -8.88 -13.39
N GLN A 50 6.67 -8.84 -14.69
CA GLN A 50 7.59 -9.81 -15.27
C GLN A 50 9.00 -9.29 -15.04
N THR A 51 9.82 -10.10 -14.40
CA THR A 51 11.18 -9.70 -14.11
C THR A 51 12.05 -10.93 -13.94
N ASP A 52 13.33 -10.77 -14.27
CA ASP A 52 14.31 -11.80 -14.00
C ASP A 52 15.05 -11.53 -12.69
N CYS A 53 14.62 -10.57 -11.90
CA CYS A 53 15.26 -10.23 -10.63
C CYS A 53 14.49 -10.88 -9.50
N GLU A 54 15.16 -11.76 -8.77
CA GLU A 54 14.51 -12.53 -7.73
C GLU A 54 14.23 -11.73 -6.47
N PHE A 55 15.14 -10.82 -6.14
CA PHE A 55 15.01 -10.07 -4.90
C PHE A 55 14.89 -8.57 -5.15
N ALA A 56 14.24 -8.23 -6.26
CA ALA A 56 14.09 -6.83 -6.59
C ALA A 56 13.09 -6.16 -5.67
N MET A 57 13.30 -4.89 -5.43
CA MET A 57 12.36 -4.03 -4.72
C MET A 57 12.21 -2.74 -5.49
N LEU A 58 11.02 -2.16 -5.41
CA LEU A 58 10.75 -0.89 -6.05
C LEU A 58 11.06 0.22 -5.06
N GLU A 59 11.77 1.21 -5.52
CA GLU A 59 12.13 2.33 -4.67
C GLU A 59 11.03 3.35 -4.64
N GLY A 60 11.06 4.15 -3.60
CA GLY A 60 10.09 5.22 -3.47
C GLY A 60 8.82 4.74 -2.82
N GLY A 61 7.88 5.62 -2.83
CA GLY A 61 6.60 5.35 -2.21
C GLY A 61 6.29 6.41 -1.19
N HIS A 62 5.03 6.77 -1.12
CA HIS A 62 4.59 7.84 -0.26
C HIS A 62 3.12 7.63 0.05
N LEU A 63 2.74 7.82 1.29
CA LEU A 63 1.37 7.61 1.72
C LEU A 63 0.87 8.88 2.38
N ASP A 64 -0.20 9.45 1.82
CA ASP A 64 -0.81 10.65 2.35
C ASP A 64 -2.09 10.31 3.05
N LYS A 65 -2.29 10.85 4.23
CA LYS A 65 -3.56 10.75 4.94
C LYS A 65 -4.48 11.83 4.42
N LYS A 66 -5.68 11.42 4.02
CA LYS A 66 -6.66 12.32 3.47
C LYS A 66 -8.00 12.06 4.12
N GLU A 67 -8.92 12.97 3.92
CA GLU A 67 -10.23 12.85 4.51
C GLU A 67 -11.28 13.36 3.53
N ASP A 68 -12.36 12.63 3.40
CA ASP A 68 -13.49 13.09 2.61
C ASP A 68 -14.76 12.83 3.40
N LYS A 69 -15.91 12.91 2.72
CA LYS A 69 -17.18 12.75 3.41
C LYS A 69 -17.34 11.37 4.02
N SER A 70 -16.69 10.38 3.47
CA SER A 70 -16.82 9.03 3.98
C SER A 70 -15.77 8.71 5.04
N GLY A 71 -14.91 9.65 5.39
CA GLY A 71 -13.94 9.46 6.46
C GLY A 71 -12.52 9.55 6.00
N VAL A 72 -11.64 9.02 6.83
CA VAL A 72 -10.20 9.07 6.59
C VAL A 72 -9.80 7.94 5.65
N TYR A 73 -8.91 8.27 4.73
CA TYR A 73 -8.31 7.27 3.86
C TYR A 73 -6.87 7.67 3.59
N TYR A 74 -6.10 6.74 3.03
CA TYR A 74 -4.70 6.98 2.70
C TYR A 74 -4.51 6.79 1.22
N GLU A 75 -3.70 7.64 0.62
CA GLU A 75 -3.44 7.57 -0.81
C GLU A 75 -1.98 7.28 -1.05
N PHE A 76 -1.69 6.20 -1.74
CA PHE A 76 -0.33 5.79 -2.05
C PHE A 76 0.05 6.29 -3.43
N SER A 77 1.25 6.82 -3.52
CA SER A 77 1.82 7.24 -4.80
C SER A 77 3.29 6.86 -4.82
N ALA A 78 3.80 6.65 -6.01
CA ALA A 78 5.20 6.32 -6.21
C ALA A 78 5.58 6.64 -7.63
N ASP A 79 6.82 7.06 -7.81
CA ASP A 79 7.38 7.21 -9.14
C ASP A 79 7.91 5.87 -9.56
N ASP A 80 7.33 5.33 -10.62
CA ASP A 80 7.71 4.01 -11.07
C ASP A 80 8.90 4.12 -11.99
N GLU A 81 9.97 3.45 -11.61
CA GLU A 81 11.13 3.34 -12.46
C GLU A 81 11.28 1.89 -12.88
N PRO A 82 11.71 1.65 -14.11
CA PRO A 82 11.88 0.27 -14.54
C PRO A 82 12.95 -0.42 -13.69
N LEU A 83 12.75 -1.69 -13.43
CA LEU A 83 13.74 -2.48 -12.76
C LEU A 83 14.91 -2.72 -13.70
N LYS A 84 16.12 -2.69 -13.13
CA LYS A 84 17.29 -3.02 -13.92
C LYS A 84 17.27 -4.52 -14.20
N PRO A 85 17.73 -4.91 -15.38
CA PRO A 85 17.73 -6.35 -15.70
C PRO A 85 18.69 -7.10 -14.79
N CYS A 86 18.33 -8.32 -14.51
CA CYS A 86 19.20 -9.26 -13.83
C CYS A 86 19.52 -10.40 -14.80
N ASN A 87 20.30 -11.34 -14.33
CA ASN A 87 20.68 -12.47 -15.19
C ASN A 87 19.82 -13.67 -14.83
N GLY A 88 18.68 -13.79 -15.43
CA GLY A 88 17.84 -14.92 -15.13
C GLY A 88 16.67 -14.98 -16.07
N LYS A 89 15.80 -15.93 -15.82
CA LYS A 89 14.58 -16.05 -16.59
C LYS A 89 13.54 -15.13 -16.05
N LYS A 90 12.85 -14.44 -16.93
CA LYS A 90 11.74 -13.59 -16.52
C LYS A 90 10.59 -14.43 -16.03
N LYS A 91 10.06 -14.08 -14.90
CA LYS A 91 8.89 -14.73 -14.33
C LYS A 91 7.97 -13.66 -13.77
N LYS A 92 6.71 -14.01 -13.66
CA LYS A 92 5.76 -13.16 -12.99
C LYS A 92 6.01 -13.21 -11.50
N ARG A 93 6.31 -12.08 -10.91
CA ARG A 93 6.64 -12.01 -9.49
C ARG A 93 5.91 -10.88 -8.84
N GLN A 94 5.66 -11.00 -7.56
CA GLN A 94 5.18 -9.89 -6.74
C GLN A 94 6.40 -9.10 -6.27
N ILE A 95 6.49 -7.85 -6.68
CA ILE A 95 7.62 -7.01 -6.33
C ILE A 95 7.12 -5.95 -5.38
N TYR A 96 7.69 -5.91 -4.18
CA TYR A 96 7.27 -4.98 -3.15
C TYR A 96 8.04 -3.69 -3.26
N TYR A 97 7.37 -2.60 -2.87
CA TYR A 97 8.05 -1.34 -2.68
C TYR A 97 8.82 -1.40 -1.37
N GLU A 98 9.93 -0.67 -1.31
CA GLU A 98 10.68 -0.57 -0.07
C GLU A 98 9.90 0.17 1.00
N PHE A 99 8.99 1.02 0.58
CA PHE A 99 8.22 1.85 1.49
C PHE A 99 7.18 1.02 2.24
N THR A 100 7.16 1.16 3.55
CA THR A 100 6.08 0.67 4.39
C THR A 100 5.78 1.73 5.44
N GLN A 101 4.61 1.65 6.03
CA GLN A 101 4.22 2.63 7.04
C GLN A 101 3.28 2.00 8.05
N ILE A 102 3.53 2.30 9.32
CA ILE A 102 2.66 1.85 10.40
C ILE A 102 1.46 2.80 10.45
N LEU A 103 0.28 2.22 10.48
CA LEU A 103 -0.96 2.98 10.51
C LEU A 103 -1.69 2.76 11.84
N PRO A 104 -2.51 3.72 12.25
CA PRO A 104 -3.36 3.50 13.43
C PRO A 104 -4.31 2.34 13.20
N GLY A 105 -4.55 1.59 14.26
CA GLY A 105 -5.40 0.41 14.18
C GLY A 105 -6.88 0.75 14.29
N ILE A 106 -7.36 1.58 13.41
CA ILE A 106 -8.77 1.98 13.38
C ILE A 106 -9.39 1.37 12.14
N SER A 107 -10.31 0.45 12.37
CA SER A 107 -10.96 -0.28 11.29
C SER A 107 -12.18 0.47 10.77
N PRO A 108 -12.43 0.48 9.49
CA PRO A 108 -11.61 -0.11 8.45
C PRO A 108 -10.50 0.82 8.00
N ILE A 109 -9.42 0.25 7.49
CA ILE A 109 -8.36 1.03 6.87
C ILE A 109 -8.65 1.08 5.38
N LYS A 110 -8.71 2.29 4.84
CA LYS A 110 -8.98 2.48 3.41
C LYS A 110 -7.74 3.05 2.75
N ILE A 111 -7.29 2.39 1.68
CA ILE A 111 -6.09 2.81 0.97
C ILE A 111 -6.41 2.89 -0.51
N VAL A 112 -6.10 4.04 -1.09
CA VAL A 112 -6.27 4.27 -2.52
C VAL A 112 -4.90 4.13 -3.17
N THR A 113 -4.82 3.28 -4.19
CA THR A 113 -3.58 3.04 -4.90
C THR A 113 -3.82 3.20 -6.38
N PRO A 114 -2.75 3.45 -7.16
CA PRO A 114 -2.89 3.34 -8.61
C PRO A 114 -3.28 1.92 -8.99
N GLN A 115 -3.98 1.79 -10.11
CA GLN A 115 -4.31 0.46 -10.57
C GLN A 115 -3.04 -0.31 -10.86
N GLY A 116 -3.05 -1.58 -10.52
CA GLY A 116 -1.86 -2.41 -10.66
C GLY A 116 -1.04 -2.50 -9.40
N VAL A 117 -1.22 -1.58 -8.46
CA VAL A 117 -0.53 -1.62 -7.18
C VAL A 117 -1.49 -2.14 -6.15
N SER A 118 -1.07 -3.15 -5.40
CA SER A 118 -1.87 -3.73 -4.34
C SER A 118 -1.30 -3.33 -3.00
N ALA A 119 -2.17 -3.18 -2.02
CA ALA A 119 -1.77 -2.92 -0.66
C ALA A 119 -2.07 -4.13 0.19
N GLU A 120 -1.33 -4.28 1.26
CA GLU A 120 -1.63 -5.30 2.26
C GLU A 120 -1.35 -4.71 3.62
N ILE A 121 -2.04 -5.24 4.62
CA ILE A 121 -1.82 -4.83 6.00
C ILE A 121 -1.21 -6.02 6.73
N ARG A 122 -0.01 -5.82 7.25
CA ARG A 122 0.68 -6.82 8.04
C ARG A 122 0.44 -6.51 9.49
N ILE A 123 -0.03 -7.49 10.24
CA ILE A 123 -0.38 -7.30 11.63
C ILE A 123 0.70 -7.97 12.47
N TYR A 124 1.33 -7.17 13.34
CA TYR A 124 2.36 -7.66 14.23
C TYR A 124 1.82 -7.62 15.65
N GLU A 125 1.98 -8.71 16.34
CA GLU A 125 1.53 -8.80 17.72
C GLU A 125 2.74 -8.73 18.64
N ARG A 126 2.64 -7.93 19.71
CA ARG A 126 3.71 -7.85 20.68
C ARG A 126 3.80 -9.18 21.39
N LEU A 127 4.90 -9.87 21.19
CA LEU A 127 5.10 -11.16 21.80
C LEU A 127 5.64 -11.01 23.20
N LYS A 128 6.53 -10.07 23.40
CA LYS A 128 7.21 -9.93 24.68
C LYS A 128 7.84 -8.55 24.73
N THR A 129 7.96 -8.04 25.95
CA THR A 129 8.66 -6.79 26.20
C THR A 129 9.86 -7.08 27.06
N ILE A 130 11.01 -6.59 26.67
CA ILE A 130 12.23 -6.76 27.44
C ILE A 130 12.62 -5.41 28.00
N LYS A 131 12.79 -5.37 29.31
CA LYS A 131 13.21 -4.15 29.98
C LYS A 131 14.72 -4.10 30.04
N PRO A 132 15.30 -2.92 30.04
CA PRO A 132 16.76 -2.82 30.05
C PRO A 132 17.32 -3.10 31.44
N LYS A 133 18.53 -3.59 31.45
CA LYS A 133 19.35 -3.58 32.65
C LYS A 133 20.15 -2.29 32.62
N ILE A 134 20.02 -1.48 33.64
CA ILE A 134 20.63 -0.16 33.65
C ILE A 134 22.00 -0.26 34.29
N LEU A 135 23.01 0.13 33.54
CA LEU A 135 24.37 0.14 34.02
C LEU A 135 24.86 1.57 34.03
N LYS A 136 25.61 1.91 35.06
CA LYS A 136 26.22 3.22 35.14
C LYS A 136 27.39 3.24 34.17
N ARG A 137 27.41 4.29 33.36
CA ARG A 137 28.49 4.46 32.40
C ARG A 137 29.66 5.10 33.11
N LYS A 138 30.83 4.49 32.99
CA LYS A 138 32.02 5.06 33.57
C LYS A 138 32.45 6.26 32.78
N GLU A 139 32.83 7.29 33.50
CA GLU A 139 33.39 8.47 32.87
C GLU A 139 34.87 8.48 33.05
N LYS A 140 35.51 9.09 32.11
CA LYS A 140 36.97 9.23 32.20
C LYS A 140 37.37 10.57 32.58
#